data_929cbb6f96bb839dadfd4d43c2ea5a7b
#
_entry.id   929cbb6f96bb839dadfd4d43c2ea5a7b
#
_cell.length_a   1.000
_cell.length_b   1.000
_cell.length_c   1.000
_cell.angle_alpha   90.00
_cell.angle_beta   90.00
_cell.angle_gamma   90.00
#
_symmetry.space_group_name_H-M   'P 1'
#
loop_
_entity.id
_entity.type
_entity.pdbx_description
1 polymer ?
#
loop_
_entity_poly.entity_id
_entity_poly.type
_entity_poly.pdbx_seq_one_letter_code
_entity_poly.pdbx_strand_id
1 'polypeptide(L)'
;MKLFLRACILFATAIPVAAQSGSSVSLASLSTQPSMNVFRRFAVEPAKMASFYSEVLGLKQLPSLNMPGGGQMMLFQIGSGQVKLQYTAAAGEYKTGAVREVTGLRVFTFFYPDEAAVTARFVQHGYPAPMFGPARGGKRAAMVVDPANQWVELVVAPGAPQELYDSIDLGLTVSDLEKSRVFYRGFVGLDELPPVDDPVLGTTRYPFRHGTTTVTVFSFGKGLPANTRSAGIQYVVSDVEAVDAKAKAQDVKIDTPLGNFSAGLRTIWLSDPDGITNYFAQILRRAPSTASR
;
A
#
# COMPACT_ATOMS: atom_id res chain seq x y z
N MET A 1 -44.70 -19.28 70.18
CA MET A 1 -44.26 -17.97 69.61
C MET A 1 -43.49 -18.28 68.34
N LYS A 2 -44.16 -18.21 67.18
CA LYS A 2 -43.54 -18.59 65.88
C LYS A 2 -43.19 -17.29 65.11
N LEU A 3 -41.88 -17.10 64.85
CA LEU A 3 -41.35 -15.96 64.12
C LEU A 3 -41.34 -16.31 62.63
N PHE A 4 -42.12 -15.59 61.81
CA PHE A 4 -42.09 -15.71 60.35
C PHE A 4 -41.03 -14.73 59.77
N LEU A 5 -39.98 -15.28 59.18
CA LEU A 5 -38.97 -14.52 58.45
C LEU A 5 -39.42 -14.40 56.98
N ARG A 6 -39.79 -13.17 56.55
CA ARG A 6 -40.09 -12.88 55.14
C ARG A 6 -38.79 -12.56 54.40
N ALA A 7 -38.43 -13.42 53.47
CA ALA A 7 -37.35 -13.16 52.51
C ALA A 7 -37.86 -12.30 51.34
N CYS A 8 -37.36 -11.06 51.17
CA CYS A 8 -37.57 -10.27 49.99
C CYS A 8 -36.57 -10.70 48.91
N ILE A 9 -37.08 -11.29 47.86
CA ILE A 9 -36.29 -11.61 46.66
C ILE A 9 -36.33 -10.37 45.75
N LEU A 10 -35.20 -9.66 45.62
CA LEU A 10 -35.00 -8.61 44.62
C LEU A 10 -34.65 -9.27 43.25
N PHE A 11 -35.58 -9.15 42.32
CA PHE A 11 -35.34 -9.45 40.93
C PHE A 11 -34.55 -8.28 40.29
N ALA A 12 -33.28 -8.46 40.02
CA ALA A 12 -32.51 -7.55 39.17
C ALA A 12 -32.84 -7.87 37.71
N THR A 13 -33.61 -7.02 37.06
CA THR A 13 -33.82 -7.09 35.63
C THR A 13 -32.59 -6.57 34.92
N ALA A 14 -31.78 -7.48 34.35
CA ALA A 14 -30.71 -7.12 33.44
C ALA A 14 -31.33 -6.61 32.12
N ILE A 15 -31.19 -5.32 31.84
CA ILE A 15 -31.52 -4.72 30.55
C ILE A 15 -30.45 -5.18 29.56
N PRO A 16 -30.79 -5.89 28.47
CA PRO A 16 -29.78 -6.21 27.46
C PRO A 16 -29.37 -4.90 26.79
N VAL A 17 -28.11 -4.49 26.97
CA VAL A 17 -27.50 -3.47 26.13
C VAL A 17 -27.40 -4.09 24.74
N ALA A 18 -28.31 -3.68 23.83
CA ALA A 18 -28.20 -3.99 22.43
C ALA A 18 -26.91 -3.34 21.93
N ALA A 19 -25.89 -4.15 21.70
CA ALA A 19 -24.72 -3.72 20.94
C ALA A 19 -25.23 -3.30 19.57
N GLN A 20 -25.28 -1.99 19.33
CA GLN A 20 -25.47 -1.45 17.99
C GLN A 20 -24.29 -1.92 17.16
N SER A 21 -24.50 -2.96 16.35
CA SER A 21 -23.61 -3.33 15.25
C SER A 21 -23.70 -2.21 14.22
N GLY A 22 -23.05 -1.08 14.49
CA GLY A 22 -22.82 -0.06 13.51
C GLY A 22 -22.04 -0.73 12.38
N SER A 23 -22.67 -0.84 11.21
CA SER A 23 -22.03 -1.26 9.96
C SER A 23 -20.81 -0.37 9.77
N SER A 24 -19.61 -0.87 10.10
CA SER A 24 -18.38 -0.10 9.96
C SER A 24 -18.14 0.09 8.46
N VAL A 25 -18.20 1.34 8.01
CA VAL A 25 -17.93 1.69 6.62
C VAL A 25 -16.58 1.11 6.20
N SER A 26 -16.54 0.36 5.11
CA SER A 26 -15.29 -0.06 4.49
C SER A 26 -14.56 1.18 3.97
N LEU A 27 -13.30 1.39 4.35
CA LEU A 27 -12.54 2.54 3.84
C LEU A 27 -12.29 2.43 2.33
N ALA A 28 -12.23 1.22 1.79
CA ALA A 28 -12.14 1.00 0.35
C ALA A 28 -13.38 1.53 -0.38
N SER A 29 -14.59 1.51 0.24
CA SER A 29 -15.80 2.08 -0.34
C SER A 29 -15.80 3.61 -0.40
N LEU A 30 -14.94 4.28 0.36
CA LEU A 30 -14.73 5.73 0.29
C LEU A 30 -13.75 6.11 -0.83
N SER A 31 -13.14 5.16 -1.52
CA SER A 31 -12.15 5.46 -2.57
C SER A 31 -12.77 6.27 -3.70
N THR A 32 -12.07 7.35 -4.09
CA THR A 32 -12.41 8.18 -5.24
C THR A 32 -11.57 7.87 -6.48
N GLN A 33 -10.64 6.90 -6.34
CA GLN A 33 -9.84 6.37 -7.43
C GLN A 33 -10.07 4.86 -7.56
N PRO A 34 -10.09 4.31 -8.79
CA PRO A 34 -10.25 2.88 -8.99
C PRO A 34 -9.12 2.02 -8.43
N SER A 35 -7.95 2.62 -8.15
CA SER A 35 -6.76 1.93 -7.67
C SER A 35 -6.03 2.72 -6.60
N MET A 36 -5.20 2.03 -5.81
CA MET A 36 -4.32 2.67 -4.83
C MET A 36 -3.07 3.23 -5.54
N ASN A 37 -2.44 4.22 -4.90
CA ASN A 37 -1.11 4.68 -5.29
C ASN A 37 -0.06 4.08 -4.33
N VAL A 38 1.16 3.96 -4.81
CA VAL A 38 2.32 3.65 -3.97
C VAL A 38 3.25 4.86 -3.94
N PHE A 39 3.82 5.15 -2.78
CA PHE A 39 4.88 6.15 -2.69
C PHE A 39 6.15 5.53 -2.15
N ARG A 40 7.30 6.14 -2.51
CA ARG A 40 8.61 5.76 -2.04
C ARG A 40 9.52 6.98 -1.90
N ARG A 41 10.39 6.94 -0.87
CA ARG A 41 11.47 7.90 -0.67
C ARG A 41 12.80 7.27 -1.10
N PHE A 42 13.69 8.09 -1.66
CA PHE A 42 15.00 7.63 -2.12
C PHE A 42 16.03 8.77 -2.04
N ALA A 43 17.35 8.42 -2.05
CA ALA A 43 18.47 9.37 -1.93
C ALA A 43 19.46 9.33 -3.09
N VAL A 44 19.29 8.41 -4.03
CA VAL A 44 20.14 8.35 -5.22
C VAL A 44 19.77 9.47 -6.20
N GLU A 45 20.61 9.67 -7.23
CA GLU A 45 20.37 10.68 -8.24
C GLU A 45 18.98 10.55 -8.88
N PRO A 46 18.14 11.63 -8.86
CA PRO A 46 16.79 11.58 -9.38
C PRO A 46 16.68 11.16 -10.85
N ALA A 47 17.64 11.56 -11.70
CA ALA A 47 17.64 11.21 -13.12
C ALA A 47 17.75 9.68 -13.33
N LYS A 48 18.54 8.98 -12.52
CA LYS A 48 18.64 7.51 -12.58
C LYS A 48 17.34 6.82 -12.20
N MET A 49 16.66 7.34 -11.18
CA MET A 49 15.35 6.84 -10.80
C MET A 49 14.30 7.10 -11.88
N ALA A 50 14.30 8.31 -12.45
CA ALA A 50 13.37 8.66 -13.53
C ALA A 50 13.56 7.73 -14.73
N SER A 51 14.79 7.56 -15.23
CA SER A 51 15.11 6.67 -16.36
C SER A 51 14.73 5.21 -16.06
N PHE A 52 15.02 4.70 -14.86
CA PHE A 52 14.67 3.33 -14.50
C PHE A 52 13.17 3.08 -14.57
N TYR A 53 12.36 3.97 -14.01
CA TYR A 53 10.90 3.78 -13.99
C TYR A 53 10.26 4.08 -15.36
N SER A 54 10.74 5.10 -16.11
CA SER A 54 10.15 5.43 -17.41
C SER A 54 10.67 4.59 -18.57
N GLU A 55 11.98 4.41 -18.66
CA GLU A 55 12.62 3.80 -19.85
C GLU A 55 12.83 2.30 -19.66
N VAL A 56 13.33 1.87 -18.49
CA VAL A 56 13.61 0.46 -18.22
C VAL A 56 12.34 -0.31 -17.89
N LEU A 57 11.54 0.18 -16.92
CA LEU A 57 10.24 -0.44 -16.60
C LEU A 57 9.14 -0.09 -17.61
N GLY A 58 9.28 1.02 -18.35
CA GLY A 58 8.33 1.43 -19.39
C GLY A 58 7.09 2.14 -18.86
N LEU A 59 7.13 2.72 -17.64
CA LEU A 59 5.99 3.45 -17.09
C LEU A 59 5.92 4.86 -17.66
N LYS A 60 4.71 5.35 -17.95
CA LYS A 60 4.49 6.71 -18.41
C LYS A 60 4.78 7.70 -17.30
N GLN A 61 5.81 8.54 -17.46
CA GLN A 61 6.09 9.63 -16.54
C GLN A 61 5.06 10.75 -16.70
N LEU A 62 4.56 11.26 -15.58
CA LEU A 62 3.65 12.40 -15.50
C LEU A 62 4.39 13.65 -15.01
N PRO A 63 3.81 14.85 -15.15
CA PRO A 63 4.39 16.06 -14.56
C PRO A 63 4.64 15.89 -13.06
N SER A 64 5.83 16.24 -12.59
CA SER A 64 6.21 16.16 -11.19
C SER A 64 5.42 17.14 -10.33
N LEU A 65 5.22 16.80 -9.05
CA LEU A 65 4.60 17.69 -8.07
C LEU A 65 5.68 18.40 -7.26
N ASN A 66 5.51 19.71 -7.07
CA ASN A 66 6.31 20.45 -6.09
C ASN A 66 5.82 20.11 -4.67
N MET A 67 6.77 19.77 -3.81
CA MET A 67 6.46 19.40 -2.43
C MET A 67 6.57 20.59 -1.48
N PRO A 68 5.71 20.69 -0.44
CA PRO A 68 5.91 21.65 0.63
C PRO A 68 7.31 21.50 1.25
N GLY A 69 8.00 22.61 1.48
CA GLY A 69 9.37 22.58 1.98
C GLY A 69 10.46 22.37 0.94
N GLY A 70 10.10 22.34 -0.35
CA GLY A 70 11.01 22.14 -1.48
C GLY A 70 11.12 20.70 -1.93
N GLY A 71 11.78 20.48 -3.06
CA GLY A 71 11.90 19.17 -3.69
C GLY A 71 10.74 18.84 -4.61
N GLN A 72 10.87 17.71 -5.29
CA GLN A 72 9.89 17.23 -6.27
C GLN A 72 9.51 15.78 -5.99
N MET A 73 8.26 15.46 -6.25
CA MET A 73 7.76 14.10 -6.32
C MET A 73 7.54 13.73 -7.79
N MET A 74 8.30 12.79 -8.29
CA MET A 74 8.12 12.20 -9.62
C MET A 74 6.92 11.27 -9.61
N LEU A 75 6.13 11.30 -10.67
CA LEU A 75 4.91 10.50 -10.80
C LEU A 75 5.01 9.61 -12.03
N PHE A 76 4.68 8.34 -11.87
CA PHE A 76 4.63 7.36 -12.96
C PHE A 76 3.26 6.69 -12.95
N GLN A 77 2.60 6.69 -14.12
CA GLN A 77 1.29 6.09 -14.29
C GLN A 77 1.39 4.56 -14.33
N ILE A 78 0.51 3.90 -13.61
CA ILE A 78 0.26 2.47 -13.71
C ILE A 78 -1.25 2.22 -13.61
N GLY A 79 -1.88 1.85 -14.75
CA GLY A 79 -3.34 1.79 -14.85
C GLY A 79 -3.98 3.10 -14.39
N SER A 80 -4.90 3.03 -13.43
CA SER A 80 -5.54 4.19 -12.80
C SER A 80 -4.81 4.69 -11.54
N GLY A 81 -3.74 4.00 -11.09
CA GLY A 81 -2.90 4.39 -9.97
C GLY A 81 -1.59 5.05 -10.39
N GLN A 82 -0.74 5.35 -9.42
CA GLN A 82 0.55 5.99 -9.62
C GLN A 82 1.62 5.39 -8.71
N VAL A 83 2.84 5.26 -9.25
CA VAL A 83 4.07 5.13 -8.46
C VAL A 83 4.63 6.55 -8.25
N LYS A 84 4.80 6.95 -6.99
CA LYS A 84 5.26 8.28 -6.56
C LYS A 84 6.63 8.17 -5.92
N LEU A 85 7.63 8.81 -6.52
CA LEU A 85 9.00 8.75 -6.06
C LEU A 85 9.43 10.14 -5.55
N GLN A 86 9.73 10.22 -4.25
CA GLN A 86 10.17 11.45 -3.61
C GLN A 86 11.67 11.40 -3.32
N TYR A 87 12.42 12.28 -3.95
CA TYR A 87 13.81 12.51 -3.56
C TYR A 87 13.91 13.17 -2.19
N THR A 88 14.80 12.68 -1.35
CA THR A 88 15.15 13.32 -0.08
C THR A 88 16.61 13.08 0.23
N ALA A 89 17.36 14.15 0.50
CA ALA A 89 18.77 14.06 0.87
C ALA A 89 19.00 13.29 2.19
N ALA A 90 17.99 13.29 3.07
CA ALA A 90 17.99 12.56 4.35
C ALA A 90 17.65 11.06 4.21
N ALA A 91 17.58 10.53 2.98
CA ALA A 91 17.14 9.15 2.73
C ALA A 91 18.11 8.07 3.23
N GLY A 92 19.24 8.41 3.83
CA GLY A 92 19.99 7.47 4.66
C GLY A 92 19.14 6.82 5.76
N GLU A 93 18.06 7.49 6.18
CA GLU A 93 17.05 7.01 7.13
C GLU A 93 16.00 6.07 6.51
N TYR A 94 15.90 6.02 5.17
CA TYR A 94 14.88 5.26 4.44
C TYR A 94 15.50 4.10 3.66
N LYS A 95 16.25 3.26 4.35
CA LYS A 95 16.88 2.10 3.73
C LYS A 95 15.84 1.05 3.34
N THR A 96 15.93 0.56 2.11
CA THR A 96 15.22 -0.64 1.70
C THR A 96 15.97 -1.85 2.25
N GLY A 97 15.31 -2.71 3.01
CA GLY A 97 15.91 -3.97 3.48
C GLY A 97 15.66 -5.11 2.51
N ALA A 98 16.36 -6.24 2.71
CA ALA A 98 16.09 -7.45 1.97
C ALA A 98 14.67 -7.98 2.25
N VAL A 99 14.08 -8.63 1.24
CA VAL A 99 12.67 -9.09 1.29
C VAL A 99 12.39 -9.98 2.49
N ARG A 100 13.37 -10.84 2.88
CA ARG A 100 13.22 -11.83 3.94
C ARG A 100 13.73 -11.37 5.31
N GLU A 101 14.35 -10.20 5.40
CA GLU A 101 15.11 -9.80 6.59
C GLU A 101 14.47 -8.64 7.35
N VAL A 102 13.60 -7.89 6.69
CA VAL A 102 13.01 -6.66 7.25
C VAL A 102 11.54 -6.58 6.89
N THR A 103 10.67 -6.22 7.83
CA THR A 103 9.26 -5.94 7.53
C THR A 103 9.12 -4.68 6.68
N GLY A 104 8.00 -4.53 5.99
CA GLY A 104 7.71 -3.36 5.19
C GLY A 104 7.29 -3.66 3.76
N LEU A 105 7.06 -2.62 2.97
CA LEU A 105 6.80 -2.72 1.54
C LEU A 105 8.12 -3.02 0.84
N ARG A 106 8.32 -4.26 0.39
CA ARG A 106 9.61 -4.78 -0.07
C ARG A 106 9.67 -5.05 -1.56
N VAL A 107 8.55 -5.36 -2.21
CA VAL A 107 8.53 -5.76 -3.62
C VAL A 107 7.48 -4.92 -4.37
N PHE A 108 7.88 -4.36 -5.51
CA PHE A 108 6.96 -3.85 -6.53
C PHE A 108 6.91 -4.85 -7.66
N THR A 109 5.74 -5.41 -7.95
CA THR A 109 5.58 -6.37 -9.05
C THR A 109 4.89 -5.69 -10.23
N PHE A 110 5.54 -5.74 -11.40
CA PHE A 110 5.01 -5.28 -12.68
C PHE A 110 4.83 -6.45 -13.63
N PHE A 111 3.84 -6.36 -14.51
CA PHE A 111 3.47 -7.42 -15.43
C PHE A 111 3.75 -7.01 -16.87
N TYR A 112 4.27 -7.94 -17.65
CA TYR A 112 4.69 -7.71 -19.03
C TYR A 112 4.19 -8.82 -19.95
N PRO A 113 3.85 -8.50 -21.23
CA PRO A 113 3.46 -9.50 -22.20
C PRO A 113 4.63 -10.29 -22.77
N ASP A 114 5.84 -9.69 -22.79
CA ASP A 114 6.99 -10.21 -23.56
C ASP A 114 8.30 -10.12 -22.76
N GLU A 115 8.94 -11.26 -22.53
CA GLU A 115 10.20 -11.39 -21.83
C GLU A 115 11.37 -10.74 -22.61
N ALA A 116 11.40 -10.92 -23.93
CA ALA A 116 12.49 -10.39 -24.75
C ALA A 116 12.44 -8.85 -24.79
N ALA A 117 11.24 -8.27 -24.90
CA ALA A 117 11.07 -6.83 -24.91
C ALA A 117 11.49 -6.17 -23.58
N VAL A 118 11.14 -6.75 -22.42
CA VAL A 118 11.57 -6.21 -21.14
C VAL A 118 13.07 -6.40 -20.94
N THR A 119 13.64 -7.55 -21.30
CA THR A 119 15.07 -7.81 -21.23
C THR A 119 15.86 -6.81 -22.09
N ALA A 120 15.40 -6.57 -23.32
CA ALA A 120 16.05 -5.61 -24.22
C ALA A 120 16.14 -4.20 -23.62
N ARG A 121 15.05 -3.70 -22.94
CA ARG A 121 15.09 -2.40 -22.27
C ARG A 121 16.14 -2.34 -21.15
N PHE A 122 16.25 -3.40 -20.33
CA PHE A 122 17.29 -3.46 -19.30
C PHE A 122 18.69 -3.33 -19.90
N VAL A 123 19.00 -4.15 -20.89
CA VAL A 123 20.33 -4.16 -21.55
C VAL A 123 20.63 -2.82 -22.25
N GLN A 124 19.65 -2.28 -22.97
CA GLN A 124 19.79 -1.00 -23.69
C GLN A 124 20.14 0.17 -22.75
N HIS A 125 19.62 0.14 -21.50
CA HIS A 125 19.88 1.18 -20.50
C HIS A 125 21.00 0.84 -19.52
N GLY A 126 21.85 -0.16 -19.86
CA GLY A 126 23.05 -0.51 -19.10
C GLY A 126 22.80 -1.32 -17.83
N TYR A 127 21.63 -1.92 -17.66
CA TYR A 127 21.35 -2.85 -16.56
C TYR A 127 21.61 -4.30 -16.99
N PRO A 128 21.97 -5.18 -16.04
CA PRO A 128 22.06 -6.61 -16.34
C PRO A 128 20.74 -7.16 -16.87
N ALA A 129 20.82 -8.10 -17.81
CA ALA A 129 19.64 -8.81 -18.28
C ALA A 129 18.93 -9.52 -17.12
N PRO A 130 17.62 -9.33 -16.92
CA PRO A 130 16.88 -10.02 -15.89
C PRO A 130 16.89 -11.54 -16.10
N MET A 131 17.11 -12.32 -15.04
CA MET A 131 17.12 -13.77 -15.10
C MET A 131 15.72 -14.30 -14.78
N PHE A 132 14.95 -14.63 -15.82
CA PHE A 132 13.60 -15.16 -15.67
C PHE A 132 13.62 -16.65 -15.35
N GLY A 133 12.88 -17.05 -14.32
CA GLY A 133 12.64 -18.43 -13.92
C GLY A 133 11.15 -18.74 -13.77
N PRO A 134 10.79 -20.00 -13.47
CA PRO A 134 9.41 -20.37 -13.16
C PRO A 134 8.86 -19.57 -11.99
N ALA A 135 7.60 -19.13 -12.11
CA ALA A 135 6.92 -18.34 -11.10
C ALA A 135 5.48 -18.85 -10.88
N ARG A 136 4.76 -18.19 -9.97
CA ARG A 136 3.38 -18.53 -9.61
C ARG A 136 2.44 -18.54 -10.83
N GLY A 137 1.48 -19.47 -10.83
CA GLY A 137 0.46 -19.58 -11.87
C GLY A 137 1.02 -19.90 -13.25
N GLY A 138 2.12 -20.65 -13.34
CA GLY A 138 2.73 -21.05 -14.61
C GLY A 138 3.42 -19.89 -15.38
N LYS A 139 3.56 -18.74 -14.76
CA LYS A 139 4.25 -17.57 -15.33
C LYS A 139 5.76 -17.69 -15.19
N ARG A 140 6.47 -16.73 -15.75
CA ARG A 140 7.91 -16.54 -15.53
C ARG A 140 8.13 -15.21 -14.81
N ALA A 141 9.11 -15.17 -13.89
CA ALA A 141 9.44 -13.92 -13.20
C ALA A 141 10.95 -13.79 -13.00
N ALA A 142 11.40 -12.53 -12.89
CA ALA A 142 12.75 -12.16 -12.49
C ALA A 142 12.68 -11.14 -11.34
N MET A 143 13.59 -11.30 -10.37
CA MET A 143 13.79 -10.31 -9.30
C MET A 143 14.96 -9.42 -9.65
N VAL A 144 14.74 -8.13 -9.68
CA VAL A 144 15.77 -7.09 -9.89
C VAL A 144 15.67 -6.04 -8.78
N VAL A 145 16.60 -5.09 -8.76
CA VAL A 145 16.53 -3.93 -7.87
C VAL A 145 16.55 -2.64 -8.68
N ASP A 146 15.84 -1.63 -8.21
CA ASP A 146 15.96 -0.28 -8.75
C ASP A 146 17.27 0.39 -8.29
N PRO A 147 17.65 1.56 -8.83
CA PRO A 147 18.89 2.25 -8.45
C PRO A 147 19.02 2.59 -6.97
N ALA A 148 17.92 2.56 -6.20
CA ALA A 148 17.92 2.79 -4.76
C ALA A 148 17.60 1.51 -3.95
N ASN A 149 17.90 0.33 -4.50
CA ASN A 149 17.79 -0.99 -3.89
C ASN A 149 16.36 -1.43 -3.49
N GLN A 150 15.31 -0.89 -4.13
CA GLN A 150 13.97 -1.47 -4.02
C GLN A 150 13.89 -2.73 -4.87
N TRP A 151 13.39 -3.81 -4.29
CA TRP A 151 13.10 -5.02 -5.04
C TRP A 151 11.94 -4.80 -6.01
N VAL A 152 12.16 -5.21 -7.24
CA VAL A 152 11.18 -5.17 -8.34
C VAL A 152 11.06 -6.57 -8.91
N GLU A 153 9.85 -7.10 -8.91
CA GLU A 153 9.53 -8.36 -9.57
C GLU A 153 8.94 -8.06 -10.94
N LEU A 154 9.55 -8.62 -11.97
CA LEU A 154 9.10 -8.54 -13.36
C LEU A 154 8.38 -9.86 -13.67
N VAL A 155 7.08 -9.83 -13.87
CA VAL A 155 6.29 -11.04 -14.18
C VAL A 155 5.90 -11.02 -15.65
N VAL A 156 6.26 -12.08 -16.38
CA VAL A 156 5.89 -12.25 -17.78
C VAL A 156 4.67 -13.15 -17.87
N ALA A 157 3.61 -12.62 -18.50
CA ALA A 157 2.30 -13.26 -18.65
C ALA A 157 1.77 -13.07 -20.07
N PRO A 158 2.29 -13.80 -21.09
CA PRO A 158 1.89 -13.63 -22.48
C PRO A 158 0.39 -13.86 -22.67
N GLY A 159 -0.26 -13.01 -23.46
CA GLY A 159 -1.70 -13.14 -23.77
C GLY A 159 -2.65 -12.81 -22.61
N ALA A 160 -2.16 -12.26 -21.49
CA ALA A 160 -3.01 -11.80 -20.42
C ALA A 160 -3.82 -10.55 -20.85
N PRO A 161 -4.97 -10.27 -20.20
CA PRO A 161 -5.71 -9.05 -20.45
C PRO A 161 -4.88 -7.80 -20.14
N GLN A 162 -5.16 -6.67 -20.83
CA GLN A 162 -4.45 -5.39 -20.65
C GLN A 162 -4.50 -4.91 -19.20
N GLU A 163 -5.59 -5.17 -18.49
CA GLU A 163 -5.77 -4.82 -17.08
C GLU A 163 -4.69 -5.43 -16.17
N LEU A 164 -4.14 -6.59 -16.54
CA LEU A 164 -3.01 -7.17 -15.79
C LEU A 164 -1.74 -6.33 -16.00
N TYR A 165 -1.45 -5.91 -17.24
CA TYR A 165 -0.27 -5.10 -17.54
C TYR A 165 -0.38 -3.67 -16.98
N ASP A 166 -1.61 -3.20 -16.76
CA ASP A 166 -1.93 -1.94 -16.11
C ASP A 166 -2.04 -2.07 -14.58
N SER A 167 -1.68 -3.21 -14.00
CA SER A 167 -1.74 -3.46 -12.57
C SER A 167 -0.38 -3.45 -11.91
N ILE A 168 -0.38 -3.22 -10.60
CA ILE A 168 0.79 -3.36 -9.73
C ILE A 168 0.42 -4.23 -8.51
N ASP A 169 1.35 -5.11 -8.10
CA ASP A 169 1.25 -5.83 -6.83
C ASP A 169 2.33 -5.32 -5.86
N LEU A 170 1.91 -4.93 -4.68
CA LEU A 170 2.73 -4.35 -3.61
C LEU A 170 3.01 -5.42 -2.56
N GLY A 171 4.18 -6.01 -2.62
CA GLY A 171 4.59 -7.09 -1.71
C GLY A 171 5.10 -6.56 -0.37
N LEU A 172 4.42 -6.95 0.72
CA LEU A 172 4.72 -6.56 2.08
C LEU A 172 5.24 -7.76 2.89
N THR A 173 6.46 -7.63 3.39
CA THR A 173 6.95 -8.55 4.42
C THR A 173 6.38 -8.13 5.77
N VAL A 174 5.70 -9.06 6.45
CA VAL A 174 5.05 -8.82 7.74
C VAL A 174 5.51 -9.80 8.80
N SER A 175 5.48 -9.38 10.08
CA SER A 175 5.86 -10.22 11.22
C SER A 175 4.70 -11.07 11.76
N ASP A 176 3.46 -10.56 11.62
CA ASP A 176 2.23 -11.24 12.06
C ASP A 176 1.20 -11.22 10.92
N LEU A 177 1.13 -12.33 10.21
CA LEU A 177 0.27 -12.48 9.05
C LEU A 177 -1.21 -12.22 9.37
N GLU A 178 -1.72 -12.77 10.48
CA GLU A 178 -3.14 -12.63 10.81
C GLU A 178 -3.50 -11.19 11.20
N LYS A 179 -2.65 -10.49 11.95
CA LYS A 179 -2.87 -9.07 12.24
C LYS A 179 -2.89 -8.23 10.97
N SER A 180 -1.96 -8.49 10.05
CA SER A 180 -1.92 -7.77 8.76
C SER A 180 -3.14 -8.09 7.91
N ARG A 181 -3.60 -9.35 7.86
CA ARG A 181 -4.84 -9.73 7.16
C ARG A 181 -6.06 -9.03 7.76
N VAL A 182 -6.17 -8.99 9.09
CA VAL A 182 -7.24 -8.25 9.78
C VAL A 182 -7.20 -6.75 9.43
N PHE A 183 -6.00 -6.16 9.36
CA PHE A 183 -5.84 -4.76 8.98
C PHE A 183 -6.29 -4.50 7.54
N TYR A 184 -5.74 -5.21 6.54
CA TYR A 184 -6.06 -4.94 5.14
C TYR A 184 -7.49 -5.32 4.75
N ARG A 185 -8.01 -6.44 5.22
CA ARG A 185 -9.41 -6.85 4.98
C ARG A 185 -10.39 -6.09 5.87
N GLY A 186 -10.14 -6.03 7.18
CA GLY A 186 -11.13 -5.52 8.16
C GLY A 186 -11.10 -4.01 8.31
N PHE A 187 -9.92 -3.41 8.54
CA PHE A 187 -9.80 -1.97 8.73
C PHE A 187 -9.87 -1.23 7.38
N VAL A 188 -9.01 -1.57 6.42
CA VAL A 188 -9.01 -0.91 5.11
C VAL A 188 -10.21 -1.33 4.28
N GLY A 189 -10.57 -2.61 4.31
CA GLY A 189 -11.71 -3.17 3.58
C GLY A 189 -11.37 -3.57 2.14
N LEU A 190 -10.13 -4.04 1.91
CA LEU A 190 -9.72 -4.59 0.61
C LEU A 190 -10.30 -5.99 0.41
N ASP A 191 -10.50 -6.38 -0.84
CA ASP A 191 -10.97 -7.70 -1.21
C ASP A 191 -9.85 -8.74 -1.05
N GLU A 192 -9.96 -9.62 -0.05
CA GLU A 192 -9.02 -10.73 0.14
C GLU A 192 -9.22 -11.79 -0.93
N LEU A 193 -8.16 -12.11 -1.66
CA LEU A 193 -8.16 -13.15 -2.69
C LEU A 193 -7.57 -14.46 -2.14
N PRO A 194 -7.81 -15.59 -2.83
CA PRO A 194 -7.20 -16.87 -2.45
C PRO A 194 -5.68 -16.78 -2.33
N PRO A 195 -5.06 -17.41 -1.33
CA PRO A 195 -3.61 -17.45 -1.19
C PRO A 195 -2.95 -18.17 -2.36
N VAL A 196 -1.72 -17.78 -2.70
CA VAL A 196 -0.96 -18.34 -3.83
C VAL A 196 0.46 -18.65 -3.39
N ASP A 197 0.92 -19.86 -3.64
CA ASP A 197 2.31 -20.22 -3.40
C ASP A 197 3.26 -19.49 -4.36
N ASP A 198 4.34 -18.98 -3.82
CA ASP A 198 5.36 -18.24 -4.55
C ASP A 198 6.68 -18.99 -4.53
N PRO A 199 7.05 -19.70 -5.62
CA PRO A 199 8.30 -20.43 -5.69
C PRO A 199 9.53 -19.50 -5.75
N VAL A 200 9.39 -18.25 -6.21
CA VAL A 200 10.48 -17.26 -6.28
C VAL A 200 10.88 -16.80 -4.88
N LEU A 201 9.88 -16.51 -4.05
CA LEU A 201 10.09 -16.10 -2.66
C LEU A 201 10.11 -17.28 -1.67
N GLY A 202 9.67 -18.47 -2.07
CA GLY A 202 9.59 -19.64 -1.20
C GLY A 202 8.64 -19.43 -0.02
N THR A 203 7.50 -18.79 -0.25
CA THR A 203 6.47 -18.49 0.74
C THR A 203 5.09 -18.45 0.09
N THR A 204 4.04 -18.42 0.91
CA THR A 204 2.67 -18.19 0.44
C THR A 204 2.36 -16.69 0.46
N ARG A 205 1.78 -16.18 -0.60
CA ARG A 205 1.26 -14.80 -0.75
C ARG A 205 -0.21 -14.76 -0.38
N TYR A 206 -0.63 -13.73 0.34
CA TYR A 206 -2.02 -13.44 0.70
C TYR A 206 -2.40 -12.09 0.10
N PRO A 207 -3.02 -12.08 -1.10
CA PRO A 207 -3.30 -10.86 -1.84
C PRO A 207 -4.62 -10.21 -1.41
N PHE A 208 -4.64 -8.87 -1.38
CA PHE A 208 -5.78 -8.00 -1.10
C PHE A 208 -5.90 -6.99 -2.22
N ARG A 209 -7.01 -6.97 -2.94
CA ARG A 209 -7.19 -6.16 -4.14
C ARG A 209 -8.06 -4.94 -3.92
N HIS A 210 -7.70 -3.86 -4.59
CA HIS A 210 -8.57 -2.72 -4.86
C HIS A 210 -8.29 -2.20 -6.28
N GLY A 211 -9.25 -2.37 -7.17
CA GLY A 211 -9.07 -2.05 -8.60
C GLY A 211 -7.92 -2.83 -9.24
N THR A 212 -7.00 -2.13 -9.87
CA THR A 212 -5.80 -2.70 -10.52
C THR A 212 -4.58 -2.78 -9.57
N THR A 213 -4.72 -2.38 -8.30
CA THR A 213 -3.65 -2.51 -7.32
C THR A 213 -3.94 -3.66 -6.37
N THR A 214 -2.94 -4.52 -6.15
CA THR A 214 -2.97 -5.58 -5.15
C THR A 214 -1.97 -5.26 -4.05
N VAL A 215 -2.35 -5.44 -2.79
CA VAL A 215 -1.45 -5.49 -1.64
C VAL A 215 -1.30 -6.94 -1.26
N THR A 216 -0.09 -7.47 -1.31
CA THR A 216 0.17 -8.87 -1.00
C THR A 216 1.02 -8.97 0.25
N VAL A 217 0.50 -9.60 1.30
CA VAL A 217 1.28 -9.85 2.51
C VAL A 217 1.89 -11.24 2.49
N PHE A 218 3.11 -11.35 3.01
CA PHE A 218 3.81 -12.61 3.21
C PHE A 218 4.73 -12.52 4.44
N SER A 219 5.02 -13.66 5.07
CA SER A 219 5.85 -13.71 6.28
C SER A 219 6.99 -14.70 6.13
N PHE A 220 8.16 -14.32 6.63
CA PHE A 220 9.35 -15.18 6.73
C PHE A 220 9.72 -15.49 8.19
N GLY A 221 8.82 -15.21 9.12
CA GLY A 221 9.02 -15.46 10.54
C GLY A 221 8.70 -14.26 11.42
N LYS A 222 8.81 -14.46 12.72
CA LYS A 222 8.57 -13.44 13.75
C LYS A 222 9.85 -12.68 14.09
N GLY A 223 9.71 -11.45 14.59
CA GLY A 223 10.81 -10.68 15.14
C GLY A 223 11.74 -10.05 14.10
N LEU A 224 11.31 -9.93 12.86
CA LEU A 224 12.05 -9.19 11.86
C LEU A 224 12.15 -7.70 12.24
N PRO A 225 13.29 -7.02 11.96
CA PRO A 225 13.42 -5.59 12.16
C PRO A 225 12.34 -4.82 11.43
N ALA A 226 11.86 -3.74 12.05
CA ALA A 226 10.82 -2.91 11.46
C ALA A 226 11.34 -2.09 10.27
N ASN A 227 10.43 -1.83 9.34
CA ASN A 227 10.65 -0.93 8.20
C ASN A 227 11.02 0.48 8.65
N THR A 228 11.88 1.14 7.88
CA THR A 228 12.29 2.55 8.07
C THR A 228 11.36 3.53 7.33
N ARG A 229 10.14 3.15 6.97
CA ARG A 229 9.16 3.98 6.25
C ARG A 229 9.64 4.47 4.87
N SER A 230 10.45 3.68 4.20
CA SER A 230 10.95 4.01 2.86
C SER A 230 9.86 4.05 1.80
N ALA A 231 8.79 3.28 1.97
CA ALA A 231 7.67 3.20 1.06
C ALA A 231 6.36 2.99 1.81
N GLY A 232 5.23 3.27 1.14
CA GLY A 232 3.90 3.08 1.71
C GLY A 232 2.81 3.17 0.66
N ILE A 233 1.57 3.00 1.10
CA ILE A 233 0.38 2.95 0.25
C ILE A 233 -0.44 4.21 0.46
N GLN A 234 -0.94 4.78 -0.63
CA GLN A 234 -1.86 5.91 -0.59
C GLN A 234 -3.25 5.52 -1.09
N TYR A 235 -4.23 5.87 -0.31
CA TYR A 235 -5.66 5.76 -0.63
C TYR A 235 -6.21 7.17 -0.85
N VAL A 236 -6.86 7.43 -1.98
CA VAL A 236 -7.55 8.70 -2.21
C VAL A 236 -9.02 8.50 -1.92
N VAL A 237 -9.52 9.17 -0.88
CA VAL A 237 -10.86 8.96 -0.33
C VAL A 237 -11.72 10.21 -0.40
N SER A 238 -13.04 10.02 -0.35
CA SER A 238 -14.01 11.12 -0.33
C SER A 238 -14.17 11.75 1.06
N ASP A 239 -13.83 10.99 2.14
CA ASP A 239 -14.03 11.41 3.52
C ASP A 239 -12.89 10.89 4.40
N VAL A 240 -11.94 11.76 4.70
CA VAL A 240 -10.78 11.45 5.54
C VAL A 240 -11.12 11.56 7.04
N GLU A 241 -12.18 12.28 7.41
CA GLU A 241 -12.72 12.34 8.77
C GLU A 241 -13.28 10.99 9.21
N ALA A 242 -13.99 10.30 8.31
CA ALA A 242 -14.45 8.93 8.57
C ALA A 242 -13.29 7.95 8.78
N VAL A 243 -12.16 8.16 8.08
CA VAL A 243 -10.93 7.37 8.30
C VAL A 243 -10.38 7.61 9.70
N ASP A 244 -10.25 8.87 10.14
CA ASP A 244 -9.77 9.25 11.47
C ASP A 244 -10.65 8.67 12.58
N ALA A 245 -11.98 8.81 12.43
CA ALA A 245 -12.93 8.26 13.37
C ALA A 245 -12.81 6.72 13.50
N LYS A 246 -12.70 6.01 12.38
CA LYS A 246 -12.52 4.55 12.36
C LYS A 246 -11.17 4.13 12.95
N ALA A 247 -10.09 4.86 12.66
CA ALA A 247 -8.77 4.58 13.21
C ALA A 247 -8.79 4.69 14.74
N LYS A 248 -9.39 5.73 15.28
CA LYS A 248 -9.55 5.92 16.73
C LYS A 248 -10.43 4.85 17.37
N ALA A 249 -11.54 4.48 16.72
CA ALA A 249 -12.47 3.47 17.24
C ALA A 249 -11.87 2.05 17.27
N GLN A 250 -10.88 1.75 16.40
CA GLN A 250 -10.23 0.45 16.30
C GLN A 250 -8.78 0.45 16.82
N ASP A 251 -8.37 1.53 17.51
CA ASP A 251 -7.02 1.69 18.07
C ASP A 251 -5.90 1.48 17.03
N VAL A 252 -6.15 1.92 15.78
CA VAL A 252 -5.14 1.89 14.72
C VAL A 252 -4.16 3.03 14.95
N LYS A 253 -2.87 2.72 14.89
CA LYS A 253 -1.81 3.69 15.15
C LYS A 253 -1.83 4.83 14.14
N ILE A 254 -1.99 6.06 14.64
CA ILE A 254 -1.94 7.30 13.87
C ILE A 254 -0.52 7.87 13.96
N ASP A 255 0.21 7.87 12.85
CA ASP A 255 1.56 8.42 12.77
C ASP A 255 1.56 9.94 12.54
N THR A 256 0.63 10.42 11.70
CA THR A 256 0.39 11.85 11.49
C THR A 256 -1.09 12.11 11.61
N PRO A 257 -1.53 12.92 12.56
CA PRO A 257 -2.94 13.24 12.76
C PRO A 257 -3.57 13.88 11.51
N LEU A 258 -4.89 13.76 11.43
CA LEU A 258 -5.68 14.42 10.40
C LEU A 258 -5.36 15.90 10.31
N GLY A 259 -4.97 16.37 9.14
CA GLY A 259 -4.58 17.76 8.90
C GLY A 259 -4.51 18.13 7.43
N ASN A 260 -4.36 19.42 7.15
CA ASN A 260 -4.14 19.92 5.81
C ASN A 260 -2.67 19.73 5.41
N PHE A 261 -2.42 18.89 4.41
CA PHE A 261 -1.09 18.76 3.81
C PHE A 261 -0.78 19.96 2.90
N SER A 262 -1.79 20.48 2.22
CA SER A 262 -1.76 21.69 1.40
C SER A 262 -3.16 22.29 1.32
N ALA A 263 -3.31 23.45 0.67
CA ALA A 263 -4.60 24.11 0.49
C ALA A 263 -5.66 23.25 -0.28
N GLY A 264 -5.21 22.23 -1.01
CA GLY A 264 -6.08 21.33 -1.79
C GLY A 264 -6.08 19.88 -1.32
N LEU A 265 -5.43 19.55 -0.21
CA LEU A 265 -5.24 18.17 0.22
C LEU A 265 -5.25 18.02 1.74
N ARG A 266 -6.20 17.23 2.27
CA ARG A 266 -6.20 16.75 3.66
C ARG A 266 -5.74 15.33 3.74
N THR A 267 -4.98 15.01 4.77
CA THR A 267 -4.42 13.67 4.94
C THR A 267 -4.42 13.22 6.38
N ILE A 268 -4.46 11.90 6.57
CA ILE A 268 -4.11 11.21 7.80
C ILE A 268 -3.16 10.06 7.48
N TRP A 269 -2.14 9.85 8.30
CA TRP A 269 -1.13 8.82 8.08
C TRP A 269 -1.22 7.79 9.19
N LEU A 270 -1.42 6.55 8.81
CA LEU A 270 -1.61 5.42 9.71
C LEU A 270 -0.48 4.40 9.50
N SER A 271 -0.16 3.66 10.54
CA SER A 271 0.67 2.46 10.45
C SER A 271 -0.19 1.21 10.49
N ASP A 272 0.15 0.23 9.64
CA ASP A 272 -0.32 -1.13 9.84
C ASP A 272 0.38 -1.79 11.05
N PRO A 273 0.08 -3.05 11.41
CA PRO A 273 0.70 -3.73 12.57
C PRO A 273 2.23 -3.79 12.56
N ASP A 274 2.86 -3.73 11.40
CA ASP A 274 4.33 -3.74 11.23
C ASP A 274 4.93 -2.34 11.06
N GLY A 275 4.13 -1.26 11.17
CA GLY A 275 4.58 0.12 10.98
C GLY A 275 4.68 0.54 9.52
N ILE A 276 4.09 -0.21 8.60
CA ILE A 276 4.03 0.16 7.18
C ILE A 276 3.06 1.32 7.01
N THR A 277 3.51 2.37 6.35
CA THR A 277 2.71 3.58 6.17
C THR A 277 1.54 3.33 5.20
N ASN A 278 0.34 3.61 5.69
CA ASN A 278 -0.89 3.67 4.93
C ASN A 278 -1.46 5.08 5.09
N TYR A 279 -1.44 5.92 4.05
CA TYR A 279 -1.99 7.24 4.21
C TYR A 279 -3.21 7.47 3.33
N PHE A 280 -4.19 8.13 3.94
CA PHE A 280 -5.46 8.46 3.32
C PHE A 280 -5.46 9.95 2.99
N ALA A 281 -5.87 10.27 1.78
CA ALA A 281 -5.84 11.61 1.25
C ALA A 281 -7.19 11.98 0.64
N GLN A 282 -7.71 13.14 1.03
CA GLN A 282 -8.91 13.73 0.45
C GLN A 282 -8.51 14.97 -0.35
N ILE A 283 -8.85 14.95 -1.64
CA ILE A 283 -8.66 16.10 -2.51
C ILE A 283 -9.81 17.08 -2.25
N LEU A 284 -9.49 18.27 -1.75
CA LEU A 284 -10.45 19.33 -1.49
C LEU A 284 -10.72 20.05 -2.83
N ARG A 285 -11.98 20.07 -3.26
CA ARG A 285 -12.37 20.88 -4.41
C ARG A 285 -12.17 22.35 -4.03
N ARG A 286 -11.41 23.12 -4.84
CA ARG A 286 -11.43 24.57 -4.72
C ARG A 286 -12.87 25.03 -4.89
N ALA A 287 -13.37 25.80 -3.94
CA ALA A 287 -14.61 26.55 -4.15
C ALA A 287 -14.46 27.36 -5.45
N PRO A 288 -15.48 27.41 -6.32
CA PRO A 288 -15.42 28.27 -7.48
C PRO A 288 -15.11 29.69 -6.99
N SER A 289 -14.04 30.29 -7.52
CA SER A 289 -13.71 31.70 -7.27
C SER A 289 -14.91 32.49 -7.71
N THR A 290 -15.63 33.09 -6.76
CA THR A 290 -16.59 34.15 -7.06
C THR A 290 -15.76 35.34 -7.55
N ALA A 291 -15.46 35.37 -8.84
CA ALA A 291 -14.90 36.53 -9.47
C ALA A 291 -15.99 37.60 -9.36
N SER A 292 -15.78 38.58 -8.47
CA SER A 292 -16.54 39.81 -8.41
C SER A 292 -16.43 40.47 -9.81
N ARG A 293 -17.57 40.60 -10.48
CA ARG A 293 -17.72 41.48 -11.64
C ARG A 293 -17.64 42.93 -11.22
#